data_4cd9bf2c3551e319f1f259a18c0c72a5
#
_entry.id   4cd9bf2c3551e319f1f259a18c0c72a5
#
_cell.length_a   1.000
_cell.length_b   1.000
_cell.length_c   1.000
_cell.angle_alpha   90.00
_cell.angle_beta   90.00
_cell.angle_gamma   90.00
#
_symmetry.space_group_name_H-M   'P 1'
#
loop_
_entity.id
_entity.type
_entity.pdbx_description
1 polymer ?
#
loop_
_entity_poly.entity_id
_entity_poly.type
_entity_poly.pdbx_seq_one_letter_code
_entity_poly.pdbx_strand_id
1 'polypeptide(L)'
;MHIVGTAGHVDHGKSTLISALTGTNPDRLKEEIEREMTIDLGFASMTLPGGETIGIIDVPGHRDFVGNMLSGIGGIDAVLLVIAANEGVSAQTREHLAILDLLEISRGLIVLTKCDLVADRELLELVELEAQELVEGTSLQNAPVLRVSAKTHEGLEQLKLKLAELLAEIPPKRDLNRPRLPVDRVFTLSGFGTVVTGTLLDGSFVLGDEVVCLPSGKTGRIRGLQNHNRKMQKVTPGYRTAINLNNLSKEDIQRGDVIALPGTYIPTTRLDASIRLLHDAITEVKHNMSLKVYAGASETLARVRLLGVEALVPGEEGLVQLELKEPLVAVRGDHYVLRLPSPAATIGGGVFLDTQPARRYRRFDDLTLARLEQLRVGKRADLVMQALDQLNVANLTALTSQTSLPAAELEKQLNELEDAGEVIFLTRHPTPSKTHLISAQNWQSLTKHILSTLNEFHQQNLLKAGISREYLKSGLKLTQEQFDLVLGVLNQQGRSEERRVGKECRSRWS
;
A
#
# COMPACT_ATOMS: atom_id res chain seq x y z
N MET A 1 -16.43 8.24 4.36
CA MET A 1 -15.70 9.01 5.40
C MET A 1 -14.29 9.26 4.93
N HIS A 2 -13.80 10.49 5.04
CA HIS A 2 -12.47 10.89 4.58
C HIS A 2 -11.56 11.24 5.77
N ILE A 3 -10.25 11.13 5.55
CA ILE A 3 -9.22 11.52 6.51
C ILE A 3 -8.37 12.62 5.90
N VAL A 4 -8.23 13.73 6.61
CA VAL A 4 -7.44 14.90 6.20
C VAL A 4 -6.22 15.00 7.11
N GLY A 5 -5.03 15.10 6.54
CA GLY A 5 -3.80 15.36 7.28
C GLY A 5 -3.43 16.83 7.28
N THR A 6 -2.72 17.32 8.30
CA THR A 6 -2.02 18.60 8.21
C THR A 6 -0.57 18.37 7.80
N ALA A 7 0.07 19.36 7.22
CA ALA A 7 1.50 19.38 6.93
C ALA A 7 2.02 20.82 7.04
N GLY A 8 3.29 21.03 7.30
CA GLY A 8 3.90 22.36 7.43
C GLY A 8 4.81 22.47 8.64
N HIS A 9 5.48 23.62 8.78
CA HIS A 9 6.44 23.89 9.83
C HIS A 9 5.83 23.82 11.25
N VAL A 10 6.65 23.57 12.27
CA VAL A 10 6.29 23.83 13.68
C VAL A 10 5.83 25.28 13.77
N ASP A 11 5.14 25.75 14.67
CA ASP A 11 4.69 27.16 14.84
C ASP A 11 3.85 27.77 13.69
N HIS A 12 3.66 27.12 12.57
CA HIS A 12 2.74 27.60 11.52
C HIS A 12 1.24 27.48 11.89
N GLY A 13 0.94 27.04 13.12
CA GLY A 13 -0.42 27.05 13.67
C GLY A 13 -1.29 25.89 13.23
N LYS A 14 -0.73 24.71 12.91
CA LYS A 14 -1.49 23.48 12.53
C LYS A 14 -2.49 23.09 13.60
N SER A 15 -2.04 22.83 14.83
CA SER A 15 -2.88 22.41 15.97
C SER A 15 -3.90 23.49 16.35
N THR A 16 -3.50 24.77 16.25
CA THR A 16 -4.38 25.93 16.49
C THR A 16 -5.50 25.99 15.43
N LEU A 17 -5.15 25.76 14.16
CA LEU A 17 -6.13 25.69 13.06
C LEU A 17 -7.12 24.57 13.29
N ILE A 18 -6.65 23.36 13.63
CA ILE A 18 -7.51 22.21 13.92
C ILE A 18 -8.43 22.51 15.11
N SER A 19 -7.88 23.09 16.17
CA SER A 19 -8.66 23.51 17.35
C SER A 19 -9.77 24.50 16.98
N ALA A 20 -9.48 25.48 16.13
CA ALA A 20 -10.46 26.45 15.64
C ALA A 20 -11.55 25.82 14.73
N LEU A 21 -11.17 24.84 13.92
CA LEU A 21 -12.09 24.13 13.02
C LEU A 21 -13.00 23.14 13.75
N THR A 22 -12.47 22.45 14.78
CA THR A 22 -13.13 21.28 15.40
C THR A 22 -13.63 21.54 16.81
N GLY A 23 -13.15 22.59 17.48
CA GLY A 23 -13.38 22.84 18.90
C GLY A 23 -12.60 21.87 19.83
N THR A 24 -11.70 21.05 19.30
CA THR A 24 -10.94 20.05 20.05
C THR A 24 -9.45 20.32 19.87
N ASN A 25 -8.70 20.45 20.96
CA ASN A 25 -7.25 20.51 20.89
C ASN A 25 -6.68 19.11 20.55
N PRO A 26 -5.93 18.95 19.45
CA PRO A 26 -5.33 17.68 19.05
C PRO A 26 -4.15 17.27 19.95
N ASP A 27 -3.46 18.24 20.60
CA ASP A 27 -2.33 18.00 21.50
C ASP A 27 -2.84 17.46 22.84
N ARG A 28 -2.37 16.27 23.23
CA ARG A 28 -2.86 15.55 24.42
C ARG A 28 -1.77 15.25 25.45
N LEU A 29 -0.53 15.20 25.01
CA LEU A 29 0.60 14.94 25.90
C LEU A 29 0.89 16.20 26.70
N LYS A 30 1.20 16.05 28.00
CA LYS A 30 1.62 17.19 28.83
C LYS A 30 2.81 17.90 28.25
N GLU A 31 3.75 17.14 27.68
CA GLU A 31 4.97 17.64 27.05
C GLU A 31 4.66 18.45 25.77
N GLU A 32 3.64 18.08 25.00
CA GLU A 32 3.17 18.85 23.83
C GLU A 32 2.59 20.19 24.25
N ILE A 33 1.80 20.20 25.33
CA ILE A 33 1.18 21.41 25.86
C ILE A 33 2.24 22.34 26.49
N GLU A 34 3.21 21.77 27.22
CA GLU A 34 4.28 22.53 27.87
C GLU A 34 5.29 23.13 26.87
N ARG A 35 5.54 22.43 25.75
CA ARG A 35 6.46 22.86 24.70
C ARG A 35 5.77 23.60 23.55
N GLU A 36 4.45 23.70 23.59
CA GLU A 36 3.61 24.26 22.50
C GLU A 36 3.91 23.63 21.13
N MET A 37 4.26 22.33 21.12
CA MET A 37 4.73 21.61 19.94
C MET A 37 4.18 20.20 19.89
N THR A 38 3.54 19.82 18.78
CA THR A 38 3.08 18.45 18.53
C THR A 38 4.26 17.49 18.35
N ILE A 39 4.32 16.45 19.17
CA ILE A 39 5.38 15.42 19.17
C ILE A 39 4.91 14.14 18.49
N ASP A 40 3.69 13.69 18.81
CA ASP A 40 3.05 12.52 18.23
C ASP A 40 1.82 12.95 17.42
N LEU A 41 1.20 12.01 16.69
CA LEU A 41 0.02 12.30 15.90
C LEU A 41 -1.13 12.82 16.78
N GLY A 42 -1.67 13.99 16.46
CA GLY A 42 -2.92 14.49 17.02
C GLY A 42 -4.12 13.99 16.22
N PHE A 43 -5.28 13.85 16.87
CA PHE A 43 -6.48 13.38 16.21
C PHE A 43 -7.69 14.20 16.62
N ALA A 44 -8.41 14.68 15.62
CA ALA A 44 -9.66 15.40 15.78
C ALA A 44 -10.69 14.91 14.74
N SER A 45 -11.92 15.38 14.86
CA SER A 45 -12.94 15.15 13.85
C SER A 45 -13.86 16.35 13.77
N MET A 46 -14.39 16.60 12.58
CA MET A 46 -15.42 17.63 12.39
C MET A 46 -16.49 17.17 11.41
N THR A 47 -17.65 17.79 11.50
CA THR A 47 -18.72 17.62 10.51
C THR A 47 -18.66 18.78 9.53
N LEU A 48 -18.54 18.45 8.25
CA LEU A 48 -18.52 19.43 7.15
C LEU A 48 -19.91 19.99 6.85
N PRO A 49 -20.00 21.16 6.20
CA PRO A 49 -21.23 21.59 5.57
C PRO A 49 -21.72 20.49 4.61
N GLY A 50 -22.94 19.98 4.84
CA GLY A 50 -23.43 18.79 4.11
C GLY A 50 -23.59 17.54 4.97
N GLY A 51 -23.12 17.57 6.22
CA GLY A 51 -23.37 16.53 7.23
C GLY A 51 -22.36 15.37 7.25
N GLU A 52 -21.39 15.34 6.36
CA GLU A 52 -20.32 14.33 6.41
C GLU A 52 -19.36 14.61 7.57
N THR A 53 -19.06 13.57 8.35
CA THR A 53 -18.02 13.64 9.40
C THR A 53 -16.69 13.16 8.82
N ILE A 54 -15.64 13.96 8.98
CA ILE A 54 -14.28 13.64 8.57
C ILE A 54 -13.34 13.47 9.77
N GLY A 55 -12.30 12.65 9.61
CA GLY A 55 -11.19 12.58 10.55
C GLY A 55 -10.10 13.58 10.17
N ILE A 56 -9.47 14.19 11.16
CA ILE A 56 -8.30 15.06 10.97
C ILE A 56 -7.13 14.46 11.74
N ILE A 57 -5.99 14.34 11.05
CA ILE A 57 -4.72 13.91 11.63
C ILE A 57 -3.80 15.12 11.68
N ASP A 58 -3.46 15.57 12.89
CA ASP A 58 -2.44 16.56 13.11
C ASP A 58 -1.06 15.91 13.16
N VAL A 59 -0.19 16.31 12.25
CA VAL A 59 1.16 15.74 12.20
C VAL A 59 2.18 16.68 12.84
N PRO A 60 3.18 16.11 13.53
CA PRO A 60 4.25 16.92 14.09
C PRO A 60 5.00 17.67 12.99
N GLY A 61 5.34 18.93 13.26
CA GLY A 61 6.06 19.81 12.32
C GLY A 61 7.57 19.68 12.40
N HIS A 62 8.13 19.19 13.51
CA HIS A 62 9.56 19.16 13.73
C HIS A 62 10.25 17.99 13.02
N ARG A 63 11.44 18.24 12.43
CA ARG A 63 12.23 17.27 11.65
C ARG A 63 12.54 15.97 12.39
N ASP A 64 12.68 16.02 13.72
CA ASP A 64 13.00 14.85 14.53
C ASP A 64 11.80 13.89 14.64
N PHE A 65 10.58 14.39 14.39
CA PHE A 65 9.34 13.64 14.46
C PHE A 65 8.74 13.25 13.09
N VAL A 66 9.51 13.40 11.99
CA VAL A 66 9.07 13.02 10.65
C VAL A 66 8.67 11.53 10.58
N GLY A 67 9.32 10.64 11.37
CA GLY A 67 8.88 9.25 11.50
C GLY A 67 7.45 9.11 12.05
N ASN A 68 7.07 9.99 12.99
CA ASN A 68 5.69 10.05 13.51
C ASN A 68 4.73 10.57 12.44
N MET A 69 5.10 11.61 11.71
CA MET A 69 4.35 12.13 10.57
C MET A 69 4.08 11.03 9.54
N LEU A 70 5.12 10.32 9.09
CA LEU A 70 5.00 9.27 8.07
C LEU A 70 4.01 8.18 8.45
N SER A 71 3.94 7.79 9.72
CA SER A 71 3.00 6.78 10.19
C SER A 71 1.52 7.21 10.14
N GLY A 72 1.25 8.51 10.14
CA GLY A 72 -0.11 9.05 10.05
C GLY A 72 -0.57 9.34 8.63
N ILE A 73 0.36 9.72 7.75
CA ILE A 73 0.05 10.21 6.40
C ILE A 73 -0.35 9.09 5.44
N GLY A 74 0.13 7.86 5.61
CA GLY A 74 -0.13 6.77 4.66
C GLY A 74 -1.61 6.39 4.44
N GLY A 75 -2.52 6.98 5.20
CA GLY A 75 -3.97 6.70 5.08
C GLY A 75 -4.84 7.92 4.78
N ILE A 76 -4.26 9.12 4.59
CA ILE A 76 -5.02 10.35 4.35
C ILE A 76 -5.56 10.41 2.91
N ASP A 77 -6.68 11.10 2.75
CA ASP A 77 -7.34 11.33 1.47
C ASP A 77 -7.02 12.72 0.90
N ALA A 78 -6.74 13.67 1.79
CA ALA A 78 -6.36 15.04 1.43
C ALA A 78 -5.46 15.65 2.51
N VAL A 79 -4.77 16.74 2.17
CA VAL A 79 -3.87 17.44 3.07
C VAL A 79 -4.19 18.93 3.15
N LEU A 80 -4.00 19.50 4.34
CA LEU A 80 -3.90 20.95 4.57
C LEU A 80 -2.42 21.28 4.72
N LEU A 81 -1.81 21.88 3.70
CA LEU A 81 -0.44 22.40 3.75
C LEU A 81 -0.48 23.78 4.40
N VAL A 82 -0.03 23.86 5.64
CA VAL A 82 -0.16 25.05 6.49
C VAL A 82 1.09 25.89 6.44
N ILE A 83 0.96 27.15 6.09
CA ILE A 83 2.04 28.16 6.00
C ILE A 83 1.61 29.39 6.79
N ALA A 84 2.47 29.89 7.69
CA ALA A 84 2.16 31.12 8.41
C ALA A 84 2.46 32.35 7.53
N ALA A 85 1.46 33.21 7.35
CA ALA A 85 1.56 34.37 6.46
C ALA A 85 2.64 35.39 6.89
N ASN A 86 2.98 35.43 8.18
CA ASN A 86 4.03 36.33 8.72
C ASN A 86 5.44 35.77 8.60
N GLU A 87 5.61 34.49 8.22
CA GLU A 87 6.90 33.78 8.17
C GLU A 87 7.24 33.27 6.76
N GLY A 88 6.20 33.00 5.92
CA GLY A 88 6.37 32.44 4.57
C GLY A 88 6.77 30.94 4.58
N VAL A 89 7.39 30.49 3.50
CA VAL A 89 7.76 29.09 3.30
C VAL A 89 9.02 28.73 4.06
N SER A 90 8.93 27.73 4.94
CA SER A 90 10.07 27.22 5.72
C SER A 90 10.70 25.96 5.11
N ALA A 91 11.92 25.62 5.54
CA ALA A 91 12.59 24.38 5.11
C ALA A 91 11.81 23.12 5.48
N GLN A 92 11.13 23.09 6.62
CA GLN A 92 10.30 21.94 7.01
C GLN A 92 9.04 21.83 6.18
N THR A 93 8.44 22.95 5.73
CA THR A 93 7.32 22.93 4.79
C THR A 93 7.74 22.28 3.47
N ARG A 94 8.95 22.56 2.99
CA ARG A 94 9.53 21.90 1.78
C ARG A 94 9.75 20.40 1.99
N GLU A 95 10.29 19.97 3.14
CA GLU A 95 10.47 18.56 3.46
C GLU A 95 9.11 17.83 3.54
N HIS A 96 8.10 18.44 4.17
CA HIS A 96 6.76 17.87 4.24
C HIS A 96 6.11 17.75 2.86
N LEU A 97 6.25 18.78 2.01
CA LEU A 97 5.76 18.72 0.64
C LEU A 97 6.45 17.63 -0.17
N ALA A 98 7.76 17.48 -0.05
CA ALA A 98 8.51 16.42 -0.72
C ALA A 98 8.03 15.02 -0.29
N ILE A 99 7.71 14.83 0.99
CA ILE A 99 7.12 13.58 1.49
C ILE A 99 5.73 13.35 0.90
N LEU A 100 4.88 14.38 0.86
CA LEU A 100 3.53 14.28 0.27
C LEU A 100 3.60 13.92 -1.22
N ASP A 101 4.57 14.49 -1.93
CA ASP A 101 4.82 14.24 -3.34
C ASP A 101 5.34 12.80 -3.59
N LEU A 102 6.25 12.29 -2.75
CA LEU A 102 6.70 10.90 -2.79
C LEU A 102 5.59 9.88 -2.49
N LEU A 103 4.60 10.28 -1.68
CA LEU A 103 3.42 9.48 -1.36
C LEU A 103 2.26 9.68 -2.34
N GLU A 104 2.46 10.51 -3.38
CA GLU A 104 1.46 10.86 -4.41
C GLU A 104 0.14 11.38 -3.84
N ILE A 105 0.19 12.14 -2.71
CA ILE A 105 -0.97 12.83 -2.16
C ILE A 105 -1.28 14.03 -3.05
N SER A 106 -2.25 13.86 -3.95
CA SER A 106 -2.57 14.84 -5.00
C SER A 106 -3.77 15.75 -4.67
N ARG A 107 -4.41 15.54 -3.53
CA ARG A 107 -5.55 16.34 -3.08
C ARG A 107 -5.19 17.14 -1.85
N GLY A 108 -5.38 18.45 -1.89
CA GLY A 108 -5.08 19.29 -0.74
C GLY A 108 -5.47 20.74 -0.94
N LEU A 109 -5.34 21.49 0.15
CA LEU A 109 -5.49 22.93 0.20
C LEU A 109 -4.23 23.54 0.82
N ILE A 110 -3.76 24.65 0.29
CA ILE A 110 -2.71 25.45 0.92
C ILE A 110 -3.40 26.46 1.83
N VAL A 111 -3.04 26.46 3.11
CA VAL A 111 -3.72 27.29 4.11
C VAL A 111 -2.72 28.29 4.68
N LEU A 112 -2.88 29.55 4.29
CA LEU A 112 -2.11 30.66 4.88
C LEU A 112 -2.75 31.04 6.22
N THR A 113 -2.06 30.72 7.32
CA THR A 113 -2.51 31.02 8.68
C THR A 113 -1.93 32.35 9.19
N LYS A 114 -2.40 32.80 10.35
CA LYS A 114 -1.94 34.02 11.02
C LYS A 114 -2.08 35.29 10.15
N CYS A 115 -3.05 35.32 9.25
CA CYS A 115 -3.27 36.48 8.37
C CYS A 115 -3.62 37.75 9.16
N ASP A 116 -4.16 37.64 10.37
CA ASP A 116 -4.41 38.72 11.30
C ASP A 116 -3.13 39.44 11.79
N LEU A 117 -1.97 38.82 11.67
CA LEU A 117 -0.68 39.42 12.04
C LEU A 117 -0.03 40.25 10.91
N VAL A 118 -0.57 40.14 9.68
CA VAL A 118 -0.03 40.80 8.48
C VAL A 118 -1.01 41.87 8.02
N ALA A 119 -0.70 43.13 8.34
CA ALA A 119 -1.55 44.28 7.91
C ALA A 119 -1.29 44.66 6.45
N ASP A 120 -0.12 44.35 5.91
CA ASP A 120 0.26 44.65 4.54
C ASP A 120 -0.30 43.65 3.56
N ARG A 121 -1.15 44.14 2.66
CA ARG A 121 -1.80 43.31 1.65
C ARG A 121 -0.84 42.80 0.58
N GLU A 122 0.15 43.60 0.21
CA GLU A 122 1.16 43.20 -0.79
C GLU A 122 2.03 42.08 -0.24
N LEU A 123 2.34 42.08 1.05
CA LEU A 123 3.06 40.98 1.70
C LEU A 123 2.24 39.68 1.70
N LEU A 124 0.92 39.75 1.94
CA LEU A 124 0.06 38.56 1.86
C LEU A 124 0.01 37.99 0.44
N GLU A 125 -0.03 38.85 -0.58
CA GLU A 125 -0.01 38.44 -1.99
C GLU A 125 1.33 37.80 -2.38
N LEU A 126 2.45 38.33 -1.85
CA LEU A 126 3.78 37.76 -2.06
C LEU A 126 3.92 36.36 -1.45
N VAL A 127 3.45 36.17 -0.20
CA VAL A 127 3.50 34.85 0.45
C VAL A 127 2.57 33.85 -0.25
N GLU A 128 1.44 34.29 -0.76
CA GLU A 128 0.55 33.47 -1.58
C GLU A 128 1.22 32.99 -2.87
N LEU A 129 1.93 33.90 -3.56
CA LEU A 129 2.71 33.57 -4.75
C LEU A 129 3.85 32.58 -4.42
N GLU A 130 4.60 32.82 -3.34
CA GLU A 130 5.65 31.90 -2.88
C GLU A 130 5.08 30.48 -2.58
N ALA A 131 3.89 30.43 -1.98
CA ALA A 131 3.22 29.17 -1.68
C ALA A 131 2.75 28.44 -2.95
N GLN A 132 2.33 29.17 -3.99
CA GLN A 132 1.97 28.60 -5.31
C GLN A 132 3.22 28.10 -6.04
N GLU A 133 4.30 28.87 -6.09
CA GLU A 133 5.58 28.47 -6.67
C GLU A 133 6.16 27.22 -5.97
N LEU A 134 5.99 27.12 -4.66
CA LEU A 134 6.47 25.97 -3.87
C LEU A 134 5.87 24.66 -4.36
N VAL A 135 4.59 24.62 -4.71
CA VAL A 135 3.89 23.40 -5.11
C VAL A 135 3.98 23.08 -6.60
N GLU A 136 4.56 24.00 -7.40
CA GLU A 136 4.72 23.81 -8.84
C GLU A 136 5.55 22.55 -9.15
N GLY A 137 5.05 21.73 -10.07
CA GLY A 137 5.68 20.45 -10.44
C GLY A 137 5.54 19.33 -9.41
N THR A 138 4.81 19.54 -8.32
CA THR A 138 4.51 18.52 -7.30
C THR A 138 3.09 17.94 -7.46
N SER A 139 2.78 16.91 -6.68
CA SER A 139 1.44 16.32 -6.62
C SER A 139 0.34 17.32 -6.19
N LEU A 140 0.71 18.43 -5.52
CA LEU A 140 -0.19 19.49 -5.05
C LEU A 140 -0.21 20.75 -5.94
N GLN A 141 0.34 20.71 -7.15
CA GLN A 141 0.45 21.88 -8.04
C GLN A 141 -0.88 22.61 -8.33
N ASN A 142 -2.01 21.93 -8.21
CA ASN A 142 -3.34 22.51 -8.42
C ASN A 142 -4.07 22.84 -7.11
N ALA A 143 -3.40 22.77 -5.96
CA ALA A 143 -4.01 23.04 -4.67
C ALA A 143 -4.34 24.52 -4.52
N PRO A 144 -5.61 24.90 -4.26
CA PRO A 144 -5.98 26.29 -4.05
C PRO A 144 -5.42 26.84 -2.74
N VAL A 145 -5.08 28.12 -2.73
CA VAL A 145 -4.60 28.84 -1.54
C VAL A 145 -5.78 29.52 -0.86
N LEU A 146 -5.84 29.38 0.47
CA LEU A 146 -6.87 30.01 1.31
C LEU A 146 -6.22 30.75 2.47
N ARG A 147 -6.65 32.00 2.70
CA ARG A 147 -6.21 32.86 3.81
C ARG A 147 -7.11 32.64 5.01
N VAL A 148 -6.53 32.38 6.19
CA VAL A 148 -7.29 32.15 7.41
C VAL A 148 -6.61 32.79 8.62
N SER A 149 -7.42 33.12 9.63
CA SER A 149 -6.96 33.39 10.97
C SER A 149 -7.75 32.51 11.96
N ALA A 150 -7.04 31.62 12.63
CA ALA A 150 -7.62 30.81 13.70
C ALA A 150 -8.04 31.66 14.92
N LYS A 151 -7.43 32.84 15.09
CA LYS A 151 -7.71 33.76 16.20
C LYS A 151 -8.96 34.61 15.96
N THR A 152 -9.13 35.15 14.75
CA THR A 152 -10.30 35.98 14.40
C THR A 152 -11.43 35.16 13.76
N HIS A 153 -11.20 33.89 13.47
CA HIS A 153 -12.08 33.00 12.73
C HIS A 153 -12.32 33.38 11.27
N GLU A 154 -11.58 34.36 10.74
CA GLU A 154 -11.69 34.76 9.33
C GLU A 154 -11.23 33.62 8.41
N GLY A 155 -11.97 33.40 7.32
CA GLY A 155 -11.68 32.37 6.30
C GLY A 155 -12.00 30.93 6.71
N LEU A 156 -12.32 30.62 7.96
CA LEU A 156 -12.55 29.23 8.42
C LEU A 156 -13.77 28.60 7.76
N GLU A 157 -14.88 29.32 7.59
CA GLU A 157 -16.06 28.78 6.93
C GLU A 157 -15.81 28.53 5.44
N GLN A 158 -15.04 29.41 4.78
CA GLN A 158 -14.63 29.20 3.39
C GLN A 158 -13.72 27.97 3.27
N LEU A 159 -12.80 27.77 4.21
CA LEU A 159 -11.95 26.58 4.27
C LEU A 159 -12.78 25.29 4.42
N LYS A 160 -13.81 25.27 5.29
CA LYS A 160 -14.73 24.12 5.44
C LYS A 160 -15.49 23.82 4.16
N LEU A 161 -15.98 24.85 3.46
CA LEU A 161 -16.69 24.69 2.19
C LEU A 161 -15.77 24.13 1.11
N LYS A 162 -14.58 24.72 0.94
CA LYS A 162 -13.60 24.22 -0.05
C LYS A 162 -13.13 22.81 0.25
N LEU A 163 -12.95 22.46 1.53
CA LEU A 163 -12.61 21.11 1.93
C LEU A 163 -13.77 20.13 1.61
N ALA A 164 -15.02 20.53 1.83
CA ALA A 164 -16.17 19.72 1.46
C ALA A 164 -16.26 19.48 -0.05
N GLU A 165 -16.04 20.53 -0.87
CA GLU A 165 -15.97 20.41 -2.33
C GLU A 165 -14.86 19.44 -2.77
N LEU A 166 -13.64 19.60 -2.24
CA LEU A 166 -12.48 18.76 -2.56
C LEU A 166 -12.73 17.27 -2.24
N LEU A 167 -13.30 17.00 -1.07
CA LEU A 167 -13.54 15.63 -0.61
C LEU A 167 -14.70 14.95 -1.34
N ALA A 168 -15.68 15.71 -1.83
CA ALA A 168 -16.78 15.18 -2.62
C ALA A 168 -16.32 14.58 -3.96
N GLU A 169 -15.19 15.03 -4.49
CA GLU A 169 -14.58 14.49 -5.73
C GLU A 169 -13.81 13.18 -5.50
N ILE A 170 -13.52 12.82 -4.25
CA ILE A 170 -12.71 11.64 -3.93
C ILE A 170 -13.64 10.41 -3.86
N PRO A 171 -13.42 9.40 -4.70
CA PRO A 171 -14.23 8.20 -4.64
C PRO A 171 -14.01 7.46 -3.31
N PRO A 172 -15.04 6.80 -2.77
CA PRO A 172 -14.90 6.01 -1.54
C PRO A 172 -13.87 4.90 -1.73
N LYS A 173 -13.07 4.65 -0.68
CA LYS A 173 -12.08 3.57 -0.69
C LYS A 173 -12.78 2.22 -0.91
N ARG A 174 -12.23 1.43 -1.81
CA ARG A 174 -12.80 0.13 -2.20
C ARG A 174 -12.54 -0.92 -1.13
N ASP A 175 -13.51 -1.79 -0.89
CA ASP A 175 -13.36 -2.98 -0.04
C ASP A 175 -12.85 -4.14 -0.92
N LEU A 176 -11.60 -4.53 -0.70
CA LEU A 176 -10.94 -5.63 -1.42
C LEU A 176 -11.07 -6.97 -0.69
N ASN A 177 -11.88 -7.03 0.39
CA ASN A 177 -12.06 -8.20 1.26
C ASN A 177 -10.77 -8.74 1.90
N ARG A 178 -9.76 -7.90 2.05
CA ARG A 178 -8.48 -8.23 2.68
C ARG A 178 -8.06 -7.10 3.63
N PRO A 179 -8.76 -6.93 4.76
CA PRO A 179 -8.49 -5.83 5.68
C PRO A 179 -7.06 -5.87 6.21
N ARG A 180 -6.43 -4.70 6.28
CA ARG A 180 -5.19 -4.47 7.00
C ARG A 180 -5.27 -3.14 7.75
N LEU A 181 -4.84 -3.17 8.99
CA LEU A 181 -4.73 -1.99 9.83
C LEU A 181 -3.28 -1.84 10.27
N PRO A 182 -2.49 -0.98 9.59
CA PRO A 182 -1.18 -0.58 10.09
C PRO A 182 -1.36 0.10 11.46
N VAL A 183 -0.67 -0.43 12.46
CA VAL A 183 -0.81 0.02 13.85
C VAL A 183 0.02 1.28 14.06
N ASP A 184 -0.62 2.38 14.36
CA ASP A 184 0.05 3.64 14.71
C ASP A 184 0.22 3.80 16.23
N ARG A 185 -0.69 3.23 17.05
CA ARG A 185 -0.61 3.23 18.51
C ARG A 185 -1.11 1.92 19.11
N VAL A 186 -0.49 1.56 20.24
CA VAL A 186 -0.91 0.43 21.09
C VAL A 186 -0.99 0.92 22.53
N PHE A 187 -2.10 0.64 23.19
CA PHE A 187 -2.28 0.97 24.59
C PHE A 187 -3.20 -0.02 25.30
N THR A 188 -3.13 -0.05 26.61
CA THR A 188 -4.00 -0.88 27.44
C THR A 188 -5.03 0.00 28.16
N LEU A 189 -6.30 -0.36 28.04
CA LEU A 189 -7.38 0.27 28.80
C LEU A 189 -7.78 -0.64 29.96
N SER A 190 -7.82 -0.07 31.18
CA SER A 190 -8.25 -0.80 32.37
C SER A 190 -9.64 -1.41 32.15
N GLY A 191 -9.77 -2.70 32.37
CA GLY A 191 -11.02 -3.47 32.17
C GLY A 191 -11.34 -3.84 30.70
N PHE A 192 -10.64 -3.29 29.72
CA PHE A 192 -10.89 -3.58 28.30
C PHE A 192 -9.76 -4.38 27.62
N GLY A 193 -8.54 -4.33 28.16
CA GLY A 193 -7.38 -5.02 27.58
C GLY A 193 -6.65 -4.19 26.51
N THR A 194 -6.03 -4.87 25.56
CA THR A 194 -5.19 -4.25 24.53
C THR A 194 -6.05 -3.60 23.44
N VAL A 195 -5.74 -2.35 23.13
CA VAL A 195 -6.36 -1.57 22.06
C VAL A 195 -5.28 -1.09 21.11
N VAL A 196 -5.51 -1.31 19.83
CA VAL A 196 -4.68 -0.79 18.75
C VAL A 196 -5.45 0.23 17.93
N THR A 197 -4.77 1.23 17.39
CA THR A 197 -5.36 2.20 16.46
C THR A 197 -4.59 2.25 15.16
N GLY A 198 -5.30 2.63 14.10
CA GLY A 198 -4.76 2.79 12.76
C GLY A 198 -5.83 3.16 11.76
N THR A 199 -5.43 3.47 10.54
CA THR A 199 -6.35 3.65 9.41
C THR A 199 -6.57 2.31 8.72
N LEU A 200 -7.82 1.87 8.62
CA LEU A 200 -8.16 0.61 7.97
C LEU A 200 -8.03 0.73 6.45
N LEU A 201 -7.35 -0.23 5.86
CA LEU A 201 -7.07 -0.32 4.42
C LEU A 201 -7.61 -1.65 3.85
N ASP A 202 -7.87 -1.68 2.56
CA ASP A 202 -8.04 -2.86 1.69
C ASP A 202 -9.20 -3.82 2.04
N GLY A 203 -9.94 -3.58 3.10
CA GLY A 203 -11.04 -4.47 3.48
C GLY A 203 -11.76 -4.04 4.75
N SER A 204 -12.80 -4.75 5.10
CA SER A 204 -13.64 -4.49 6.28
C SER A 204 -13.35 -5.47 7.40
N PHE A 205 -13.36 -4.97 8.65
CA PHE A 205 -13.41 -5.82 9.84
C PHE A 205 -14.82 -5.84 10.45
N VAL A 206 -15.18 -6.99 10.98
CA VAL A 206 -16.44 -7.21 11.70
C VAL A 206 -16.13 -7.60 13.15
N LEU A 207 -17.01 -7.22 14.06
CA LEU A 207 -16.90 -7.62 15.47
C LEU A 207 -16.89 -9.15 15.59
N GLY A 208 -15.89 -9.69 16.29
CA GLY A 208 -15.72 -11.13 16.45
C GLY A 208 -14.76 -11.78 15.46
N ASP A 209 -14.28 -11.06 14.45
CA ASP A 209 -13.28 -11.60 13.50
C ASP A 209 -12.04 -12.11 14.24
N GLU A 210 -11.53 -13.23 13.77
CA GLU A 210 -10.19 -13.70 14.10
C GLU A 210 -9.16 -12.92 13.32
N VAL A 211 -8.12 -12.44 13.98
CA VAL A 211 -7.09 -11.61 13.39
C VAL A 211 -5.69 -12.11 13.73
N VAL A 212 -4.74 -11.75 12.90
CA VAL A 212 -3.32 -12.00 13.10
C VAL A 212 -2.57 -10.67 13.18
N CYS A 213 -1.62 -10.60 14.12
CA CYS A 213 -0.65 -9.51 14.19
C CYS A 213 0.58 -9.91 13.37
N LEU A 214 0.91 -9.16 12.34
CA LEU A 214 2.05 -9.40 11.48
C LEU A 214 3.13 -8.33 11.73
N PRO A 215 4.42 -8.69 11.72
CA PRO A 215 4.99 -9.95 11.26
C PRO A 215 5.06 -11.08 12.30
N SER A 216 4.67 -10.86 13.57
CA SER A 216 4.84 -11.85 14.66
C SER A 216 4.05 -13.15 14.46
N GLY A 217 2.95 -13.10 13.69
CA GLY A 217 2.07 -14.25 13.47
C GLY A 217 1.16 -14.59 14.65
N LYS A 218 1.18 -13.80 15.74
CA LYS A 218 0.31 -14.01 16.90
C LYS A 218 -1.15 -13.72 16.55
N THR A 219 -2.05 -14.57 16.99
CA THR A 219 -3.48 -14.48 16.68
C THR A 219 -4.28 -13.90 17.84
N GLY A 220 -5.34 -13.20 17.52
CA GLY A 220 -6.29 -12.65 18.46
C GLY A 220 -7.69 -12.58 17.88
N ARG A 221 -8.63 -12.04 18.64
CA ARG A 221 -10.00 -11.82 18.19
C ARG A 221 -10.45 -10.40 18.47
N ILE A 222 -11.19 -9.81 17.55
CA ILE A 222 -11.78 -8.48 17.70
C ILE A 222 -12.91 -8.54 18.72
N ARG A 223 -12.71 -7.92 19.89
CA ARG A 223 -13.70 -7.79 20.96
C ARG A 223 -14.52 -6.52 20.87
N GLY A 224 -13.98 -5.48 20.21
CA GLY A 224 -14.66 -4.21 20.03
C GLY A 224 -14.06 -3.40 18.91
N LEU A 225 -14.90 -2.69 18.19
CA LEU A 225 -14.55 -1.76 17.13
C LEU A 225 -15.09 -0.39 17.49
N GLN A 226 -14.28 0.65 17.33
CA GLN A 226 -14.68 2.04 17.56
C GLN A 226 -14.14 2.95 16.46
N ASN A 227 -14.97 3.90 16.06
CA ASN A 227 -14.61 5.02 15.22
C ASN A 227 -15.13 6.29 15.86
N HIS A 228 -14.29 7.31 16.08
CA HIS A 228 -14.64 8.58 16.76
C HIS A 228 -15.48 8.37 18.04
N ASN A 229 -15.02 7.50 18.93
CA ASN A 229 -15.69 7.13 20.19
C ASN A 229 -17.07 6.46 20.03
N ARG A 230 -17.51 6.12 18.82
CA ARG A 230 -18.74 5.37 18.56
C ARG A 230 -18.43 3.89 18.38
N LYS A 231 -19.15 3.02 19.07
CA LYS A 231 -19.05 1.58 18.89
C LYS A 231 -19.63 1.17 17.54
N MET A 232 -18.90 0.31 16.83
CA MET A 232 -19.25 -0.17 15.48
C MET A 232 -19.35 -1.70 15.50
N GLN A 233 -20.24 -2.27 14.68
CA GLN A 233 -20.29 -3.71 14.41
C GLN A 233 -19.37 -4.08 13.22
N LYS A 234 -19.22 -3.16 12.27
CA LYS A 234 -18.38 -3.29 11.09
C LYS A 234 -17.68 -1.97 10.84
N VAL A 235 -16.42 -2.04 10.42
CA VAL A 235 -15.63 -0.89 9.95
C VAL A 235 -15.13 -1.17 8.54
N THR A 236 -15.09 -0.15 7.70
CA THR A 236 -14.73 -0.24 6.27
C THR A 236 -13.43 0.52 5.97
N PRO A 237 -12.80 0.31 4.80
CA PRO A 237 -11.60 1.04 4.41
C PRO A 237 -11.76 2.56 4.49
N GLY A 238 -10.70 3.26 4.89
CA GLY A 238 -10.67 4.70 5.08
C GLY A 238 -11.12 5.16 6.47
N TYR A 239 -11.58 4.26 7.33
CA TYR A 239 -11.91 4.62 8.72
C TYR A 239 -10.68 4.54 9.62
N ARG A 240 -10.43 5.63 10.37
CA ARG A 240 -9.54 5.52 11.51
C ARG A 240 -10.23 4.76 12.62
N THR A 241 -9.68 3.59 12.95
CA THR A 241 -10.35 2.61 13.79
C THR A 241 -9.53 2.28 15.02
N ALA A 242 -10.19 2.21 16.18
CA ALA A 242 -9.65 1.59 17.38
C ALA A 242 -10.22 0.16 17.49
N ILE A 243 -9.32 -0.82 17.57
CA ILE A 243 -9.66 -2.24 17.68
C ILE A 243 -9.26 -2.72 19.07
N ASN A 244 -10.23 -3.17 19.85
CA ASN A 244 -9.98 -3.89 21.09
C ASN A 244 -9.75 -5.37 20.77
N LEU A 245 -8.60 -5.89 21.19
CA LEU A 245 -8.16 -7.25 20.91
C LEU A 245 -8.19 -8.12 22.15
N ASN A 246 -8.66 -9.35 21.97
CA ASN A 246 -8.52 -10.41 22.96
C ASN A 246 -7.37 -11.36 22.54
N ASN A 247 -6.73 -12.00 23.51
CA ASN A 247 -5.61 -12.94 23.32
C ASN A 247 -4.31 -12.33 22.75
N LEU A 248 -4.22 -11.00 22.70
CA LEU A 248 -3.00 -10.27 22.35
C LEU A 248 -2.72 -9.25 23.45
N SER A 249 -1.52 -9.28 24.02
CA SER A 249 -1.07 -8.31 25.02
C SER A 249 -0.45 -7.08 24.35
N LYS A 250 -0.22 -6.01 25.11
CA LYS A 250 0.45 -4.81 24.59
C LYS A 250 1.88 -5.12 24.12
N GLU A 251 2.55 -6.05 24.77
CA GLU A 251 3.92 -6.48 24.49
C GLU A 251 4.02 -7.32 23.22
N ASP A 252 2.89 -7.85 22.72
CA ASP A 252 2.82 -8.65 21.49
C ASP A 252 2.71 -7.80 20.22
N ILE A 253 2.43 -6.52 20.36
CA ILE A 253 2.14 -5.62 19.24
C ILE A 253 3.00 -4.37 19.37
N GLN A 254 3.61 -3.96 18.26
CA GLN A 254 4.41 -2.75 18.15
C GLN A 254 3.80 -1.79 17.14
N ARG A 255 4.17 -0.51 17.22
CA ARG A 255 3.89 0.43 16.15
C ARG A 255 4.56 -0.05 14.87
N GLY A 256 3.84 -0.03 13.75
CA GLY A 256 4.32 -0.55 12.48
C GLY A 256 3.86 -1.96 12.18
N ASP A 257 3.41 -2.73 13.18
CA ASP A 257 2.77 -4.01 12.94
C ASP A 257 1.45 -3.82 12.18
N VAL A 258 0.97 -4.89 11.55
CA VAL A 258 -0.28 -4.88 10.79
C VAL A 258 -1.25 -5.90 11.37
N ILE A 259 -2.45 -5.45 11.74
CA ILE A 259 -3.56 -6.36 12.08
C ILE A 259 -4.30 -6.71 10.79
N ALA A 260 -4.43 -8.00 10.52
CA ALA A 260 -5.05 -8.53 9.31
C ALA A 260 -5.86 -9.80 9.57
N LEU A 261 -6.63 -10.26 8.59
CA LEU A 261 -7.23 -11.60 8.64
C LEU A 261 -6.15 -12.68 8.41
N PRO A 262 -6.26 -13.85 9.07
CA PRO A 262 -5.31 -14.94 8.86
C PRO A 262 -5.18 -15.34 7.39
N GLY A 263 -3.94 -15.51 6.92
CA GLY A 263 -3.65 -15.97 5.56
C GLY A 263 -3.80 -14.93 4.44
N THR A 264 -4.11 -13.67 4.75
CA THR A 264 -4.28 -12.61 3.72
C THR A 264 -2.98 -11.95 3.28
N TYR A 265 -1.99 -11.84 4.18
CA TYR A 265 -0.72 -11.19 3.91
C TYR A 265 0.46 -12.02 4.38
N ILE A 266 1.56 -11.89 3.68
CA ILE A 266 2.83 -12.57 4.00
C ILE A 266 3.87 -11.48 4.28
N PRO A 267 4.44 -11.42 5.50
CA PRO A 267 5.55 -10.51 5.79
C PRO A 267 6.76 -10.82 4.91
N THR A 268 7.50 -9.81 4.52
CA THR A 268 8.65 -9.94 3.64
C THR A 268 9.87 -9.20 4.16
N THR A 269 11.06 -9.74 3.88
CA THR A 269 12.35 -9.09 4.10
C THR A 269 13.01 -8.63 2.80
N ARG A 270 12.32 -8.81 1.66
CA ARG A 270 12.82 -8.40 0.36
C ARG A 270 11.69 -7.87 -0.50
N LEU A 271 11.94 -6.72 -1.15
CA LEU A 271 10.98 -6.02 -1.99
C LEU A 271 11.67 -5.53 -3.26
N ASP A 272 10.99 -5.65 -4.39
CA ASP A 272 11.38 -4.93 -5.59
C ASP A 272 10.57 -3.64 -5.67
N ALA A 273 11.21 -2.54 -6.02
CA ALA A 273 10.58 -1.23 -5.99
C ALA A 273 11.15 -0.30 -7.08
N SER A 274 10.35 0.69 -7.48
CA SER A 274 10.88 1.90 -8.11
C SER A 274 11.44 2.83 -7.04
N ILE A 275 12.44 3.62 -7.39
CA ILE A 275 13.01 4.66 -6.54
C ILE A 275 13.07 5.96 -7.31
N ARG A 276 12.72 7.07 -6.66
CA ARG A 276 12.92 8.44 -7.13
C ARG A 276 13.67 9.21 -6.04
N LEU A 277 14.82 9.79 -6.38
CA LEU A 277 15.53 10.69 -5.49
C LEU A 277 14.99 12.11 -5.62
N LEU A 278 14.90 12.81 -4.50
CA LEU A 278 14.56 14.23 -4.49
C LEU A 278 15.64 15.04 -5.21
N HIS A 279 15.27 16.13 -5.86
CA HIS A 279 16.21 17.03 -6.53
C HIS A 279 17.19 17.70 -5.57
N ASP A 280 16.74 17.94 -4.33
CA ASP A 280 17.51 18.54 -3.24
C ASP A 280 18.10 17.50 -2.26
N ALA A 281 18.10 16.21 -2.64
CA ALA A 281 18.68 15.16 -1.83
C ALA A 281 20.17 15.47 -1.56
N ILE A 282 20.57 15.38 -0.29
CA ILE A 282 21.92 15.78 0.15
C ILE A 282 23.03 14.82 -0.27
N THR A 283 22.69 13.68 -0.88
CA THR A 283 23.67 12.68 -1.31
C THR A 283 23.09 11.81 -2.43
N GLU A 284 23.98 11.23 -3.23
CA GLU A 284 23.69 10.15 -4.15
C GLU A 284 23.40 8.84 -3.39
N VAL A 285 22.62 7.95 -3.98
CA VAL A 285 22.42 6.58 -3.48
C VAL A 285 23.34 5.63 -4.22
N LYS A 286 24.21 4.94 -3.47
CA LYS A 286 25.14 3.92 -3.97
C LYS A 286 24.59 2.52 -3.72
N HIS A 287 25.06 1.58 -4.54
CA HIS A 287 24.72 0.17 -4.34
C HIS A 287 25.12 -0.34 -2.95
N ASN A 288 24.22 -1.08 -2.30
CA ASN A 288 24.34 -1.57 -0.92
C ASN A 288 24.33 -0.51 0.18
N MET A 289 23.98 0.74 -0.12
CA MET A 289 23.79 1.76 0.91
C MET A 289 22.68 1.34 1.88
N SER A 290 22.88 1.61 3.17
CA SER A 290 21.88 1.35 4.22
C SER A 290 21.05 2.60 4.45
N LEU A 291 19.73 2.50 4.25
CA LEU A 291 18.77 3.58 4.43
C LEU A 291 17.62 3.12 5.33
N LYS A 292 16.95 4.07 5.97
CA LYS A 292 15.68 3.83 6.63
C LYS A 292 14.56 3.83 5.59
N VAL A 293 13.73 2.80 5.62
CA VAL A 293 12.51 2.67 4.81
C VAL A 293 11.31 2.88 5.72
N TYR A 294 10.44 3.78 5.32
CA TYR A 294 9.14 4.02 5.95
C TYR A 294 8.04 3.60 4.99
N ALA A 295 7.18 2.69 5.42
CA ALA A 295 6.02 2.22 4.65
C ALA A 295 4.80 2.13 5.57
N GLY A 296 3.79 2.94 5.34
CA GLY A 296 2.69 3.14 6.29
C GLY A 296 3.22 3.53 7.67
N ALA A 297 2.86 2.79 8.72
CA ALA A 297 3.35 3.01 10.08
C ALA A 297 4.68 2.29 10.40
N SER A 298 5.18 1.45 9.49
CA SER A 298 6.38 0.64 9.69
C SER A 298 7.66 1.43 9.38
N GLU A 299 8.70 1.23 10.19
CA GLU A 299 10.06 1.71 9.97
C GLU A 299 11.04 0.54 10.04
N THR A 300 11.92 0.40 9.06
CA THR A 300 12.99 -0.59 9.08
C THR A 300 14.23 -0.09 8.36
N LEU A 301 15.40 -0.62 8.68
CA LEU A 301 16.61 -0.42 7.88
C LEU A 301 16.58 -1.35 6.67
N ALA A 302 16.96 -0.82 5.52
CA ALA A 302 17.11 -1.59 4.29
C ALA A 302 18.49 -1.37 3.69
N ARG A 303 19.02 -2.43 3.09
CA ARG A 303 20.13 -2.33 2.15
C ARG A 303 19.55 -2.12 0.77
N VAL A 304 19.88 -0.98 0.14
CA VAL A 304 19.38 -0.61 -1.17
C VAL A 304 20.28 -1.21 -2.25
N ARG A 305 19.76 -2.16 -3.01
CA ARG A 305 20.46 -2.76 -4.13
C ARG A 305 19.96 -2.14 -5.42
N LEU A 306 20.76 -1.26 -5.99
CA LEU A 306 20.47 -0.64 -7.29
C LEU A 306 20.49 -1.70 -8.41
N LEU A 307 19.52 -1.65 -9.29
CA LEU A 307 19.38 -2.50 -10.48
C LEU A 307 19.51 -1.63 -11.74
N GLY A 308 20.35 -2.04 -12.68
CA GLY A 308 20.56 -1.36 -13.96
C GLY A 308 21.49 -0.13 -13.93
N VAL A 309 21.84 0.37 -12.74
CA VAL A 309 22.71 1.55 -12.58
C VAL A 309 23.76 1.36 -11.49
N GLU A 310 24.87 2.12 -11.56
CA GLU A 310 25.93 2.07 -10.53
C GLU A 310 25.60 2.92 -9.32
N ALA A 311 25.06 4.11 -9.53
CA ALA A 311 24.60 5.05 -8.53
C ALA A 311 23.37 5.79 -9.06
N LEU A 312 22.61 6.41 -8.18
CA LEU A 312 21.55 7.37 -8.51
C LEU A 312 21.92 8.72 -7.91
N VAL A 313 21.92 9.76 -8.72
CA VAL A 313 22.14 11.14 -8.27
C VAL A 313 20.79 11.83 -7.97
N PRO A 314 20.79 12.94 -7.22
CA PRO A 314 19.57 13.71 -6.93
C PRO A 314 18.77 14.03 -8.19
N GLY A 315 17.46 13.81 -8.15
CA GLY A 315 16.52 13.99 -9.26
C GLY A 315 16.36 12.78 -10.18
N GLU A 316 17.17 11.74 -10.03
CA GLU A 316 17.05 10.53 -10.87
C GLU A 316 16.06 9.51 -10.29
N GLU A 317 15.55 8.69 -11.21
CA GLU A 317 14.71 7.54 -10.93
C GLU A 317 15.41 6.24 -11.33
N GLY A 318 15.01 5.13 -10.70
CA GLY A 318 15.56 3.83 -11.02
C GLY A 318 14.78 2.68 -10.43
N LEU A 319 15.37 1.48 -10.52
CA LEU A 319 14.84 0.25 -9.96
C LEU A 319 15.76 -0.25 -8.85
N VAL A 320 15.15 -0.74 -7.78
CA VAL A 320 15.86 -1.26 -6.61
C VAL A 320 15.27 -2.56 -6.10
N GLN A 321 16.12 -3.38 -5.51
CA GLN A 321 15.70 -4.43 -4.61
C GLN A 321 16.10 -4.03 -3.19
N LEU A 322 15.11 -3.90 -2.30
CA LEU A 322 15.31 -3.54 -0.89
C LEU A 322 15.47 -4.82 -0.08
N GLU A 323 16.59 -4.98 0.62
CA GLU A 323 16.81 -6.05 1.59
C GLU A 323 16.62 -5.47 2.99
N LEU A 324 15.49 -5.83 3.63
CA LEU A 324 15.07 -5.27 4.90
C LEU A 324 15.71 -6.01 6.07
N LYS A 325 16.04 -5.27 7.12
CA LYS A 325 16.57 -5.83 8.39
C LYS A 325 15.47 -6.53 9.17
N GLU A 326 14.30 -5.88 9.28
CA GLU A 326 13.12 -6.42 9.94
C GLU A 326 12.02 -6.65 8.88
N PRO A 327 11.27 -7.76 8.97
CA PRO A 327 10.19 -8.02 8.04
C PRO A 327 9.07 -6.98 8.18
N LEU A 328 8.46 -6.61 7.07
CA LEU A 328 7.26 -5.78 7.06
C LEU A 328 6.17 -6.37 6.16
N VAL A 329 4.96 -5.89 6.34
CA VAL A 329 3.82 -6.20 5.46
C VAL A 329 3.68 -5.09 4.45
N ALA A 330 3.85 -5.43 3.18
CA ALA A 330 3.69 -4.53 2.06
C ALA A 330 2.75 -5.12 1.01
N VAL A 331 2.11 -4.25 0.29
CA VAL A 331 1.29 -4.59 -0.87
C VAL A 331 1.87 -3.87 -2.08
N ARG A 332 1.78 -4.50 -3.25
CA ARG A 332 2.15 -3.82 -4.48
C ARG A 332 1.36 -2.53 -4.65
N GLY A 333 2.05 -1.47 -5.06
CA GLY A 333 1.47 -0.13 -5.16
C GLY A 333 1.52 0.67 -3.86
N ASP A 334 1.96 0.07 -2.74
CA ASP A 334 2.23 0.87 -1.53
C ASP A 334 3.44 1.77 -1.78
N HIS A 335 3.30 3.03 -1.37
CA HIS A 335 4.38 4.02 -1.40
C HIS A 335 5.29 3.85 -0.19
N TYR A 336 6.55 4.20 -0.38
CA TYR A 336 7.53 4.23 0.70
C TYR A 336 8.44 5.46 0.61
N VAL A 337 8.99 5.86 1.74
CA VAL A 337 9.92 6.97 1.85
C VAL A 337 11.27 6.47 2.35
N LEU A 338 12.35 7.00 1.76
CA LEU A 338 13.73 6.71 2.13
C LEU A 338 14.34 7.88 2.89
N ARG A 339 14.95 7.58 4.02
CA ARG A 339 15.69 8.57 4.82
C ARG A 339 17.09 8.07 5.16
N LEU A 340 18.02 9.01 5.23
CA LEU A 340 19.34 8.76 5.82
C LEU A 340 19.20 8.50 7.31
N PRO A 341 19.93 7.50 7.85
CA PRO A 341 19.96 7.30 9.30
C PRO A 341 20.63 8.45 10.07
N SER A 342 21.71 9.03 9.51
CA SER A 342 22.48 10.14 10.07
C SER A 342 23.30 10.85 8.99
N PRO A 343 23.21 12.18 8.85
CA PRO A 343 22.19 13.02 9.45
C PRO A 343 20.78 12.62 8.95
N ALA A 344 19.78 12.72 9.80
CA ALA A 344 18.41 12.36 9.42
C ALA A 344 17.88 13.34 8.36
N ALA A 345 17.68 12.85 7.14
CA ALA A 345 17.14 13.63 6.02
C ALA A 345 16.36 12.71 5.09
N THR A 346 15.23 13.19 4.58
CA THR A 346 14.49 12.54 3.50
C THR A 346 15.27 12.71 2.19
N ILE A 347 15.53 11.62 1.49
CA ILE A 347 16.32 11.66 0.25
C ILE A 347 15.54 11.16 -0.97
N GLY A 348 14.43 10.47 -0.78
CA GLY A 348 13.64 9.93 -1.86
C GLY A 348 12.59 8.95 -1.38
N GLY A 349 12.04 8.20 -2.30
CA GLY A 349 11.01 7.20 -2.05
C GLY A 349 10.59 6.52 -3.35
N GLY A 350 9.45 5.87 -3.35
CA GLY A 350 8.92 5.23 -4.55
C GLY A 350 7.77 4.28 -4.23
N VAL A 351 7.56 3.29 -5.09
CA VAL A 351 6.44 2.36 -5.05
C VAL A 351 6.94 0.93 -5.06
N PHE A 352 6.34 0.05 -4.25
CA PHE A 352 6.64 -1.37 -4.27
C PHE A 352 6.04 -2.03 -5.52
N LEU A 353 6.88 -2.69 -6.30
CA LEU A 353 6.53 -3.35 -7.56
C LEU A 353 6.26 -4.85 -7.37
N ASP A 354 7.09 -5.52 -6.57
CA ASP A 354 6.94 -6.94 -6.22
C ASP A 354 7.28 -7.12 -4.73
N THR A 355 6.34 -7.65 -3.96
CA THR A 355 6.47 -7.81 -2.50
C THR A 355 6.98 -9.19 -2.10
N GLN A 356 7.08 -10.14 -3.05
CA GLN A 356 7.55 -11.52 -2.82
C GLN A 356 8.55 -11.95 -3.91
N PRO A 357 9.64 -11.19 -4.17
CA PRO A 357 10.60 -11.56 -5.18
C PRO A 357 11.26 -12.90 -4.85
N ALA A 358 11.24 -13.82 -5.81
CA ALA A 358 11.67 -15.21 -5.61
C ALA A 358 13.16 -15.34 -5.22
N ARG A 359 14.00 -14.38 -5.60
CA ARG A 359 15.44 -14.42 -5.38
C ARG A 359 16.09 -13.03 -5.37
N ARG A 360 17.34 -12.99 -4.98
CA ARG A 360 18.23 -11.86 -5.18
C ARG A 360 18.65 -11.81 -6.66
N TYR A 361 18.41 -10.65 -7.34
CA TYR A 361 18.75 -10.51 -8.76
C TYR A 361 20.18 -10.08 -8.99
N ARG A 362 20.70 -10.37 -10.21
CA ARG A 362 21.93 -9.74 -10.72
C ARG A 362 21.61 -8.29 -11.11
N ARG A 363 22.54 -7.37 -10.84
CA ARG A 363 22.29 -5.92 -11.00
C ARG A 363 21.95 -5.50 -12.43
N PHE A 364 22.57 -6.11 -13.42
CA PHE A 364 22.45 -5.79 -14.84
C PHE A 364 21.88 -6.99 -15.62
N ASP A 365 20.81 -7.57 -15.11
CA ASP A 365 20.07 -8.65 -15.76
C ASP A 365 18.93 -8.04 -16.58
N ASP A 366 19.11 -7.94 -17.89
CA ASP A 366 18.18 -7.27 -18.81
C ASP A 366 16.74 -7.82 -18.70
N LEU A 367 16.57 -9.12 -18.51
CA LEU A 367 15.25 -9.74 -18.36
C LEU A 367 14.56 -9.28 -17.06
N THR A 368 15.32 -9.20 -15.97
CA THR A 368 14.79 -8.70 -14.70
C THR A 368 14.43 -7.22 -14.81
N LEU A 369 15.30 -6.41 -15.43
CA LEU A 369 15.06 -4.97 -15.63
C LEU A 369 13.81 -4.73 -16.48
N ALA A 370 13.69 -5.42 -17.62
CA ALA A 370 12.52 -5.32 -18.48
C ALA A 370 11.22 -5.70 -17.74
N ARG A 371 11.27 -6.78 -16.96
CA ARG A 371 10.12 -7.21 -16.12
C ARG A 371 9.73 -6.14 -15.10
N LEU A 372 10.69 -5.60 -14.35
CA LEU A 372 10.42 -4.59 -13.33
C LEU A 372 9.93 -3.27 -13.95
N GLU A 373 10.45 -2.91 -15.11
CA GLU A 373 10.01 -1.74 -15.86
C GLU A 373 8.56 -1.91 -16.37
N GLN A 374 8.21 -3.07 -16.89
CA GLN A 374 6.82 -3.40 -17.21
C GLN A 374 5.91 -3.28 -15.97
N LEU A 375 6.38 -3.70 -14.79
CA LEU A 375 5.64 -3.54 -13.55
C LEU A 375 5.49 -2.08 -13.14
N ARG A 376 6.47 -1.23 -13.41
CA ARG A 376 6.46 0.20 -13.11
C ARG A 376 5.49 0.96 -14.03
N VAL A 377 5.54 0.69 -15.32
CA VAL A 377 4.73 1.35 -16.36
C VAL A 377 3.38 0.64 -16.56
N GLY A 378 3.27 -0.61 -16.09
CA GLY A 378 2.36 -1.64 -16.52
C GLY A 378 0.89 -1.27 -16.58
N LYS A 379 0.29 -1.57 -17.72
CA LYS A 379 -1.15 -1.69 -17.90
C LYS A 379 -1.67 -2.78 -16.92
N ARG A 380 -2.90 -2.66 -16.47
CA ARG A 380 -3.53 -3.64 -15.55
C ARG A 380 -3.47 -5.07 -16.07
N ALA A 381 -3.51 -5.26 -17.38
CA ALA A 381 -3.32 -6.55 -18.04
C ALA A 381 -1.97 -7.20 -17.72
N ASP A 382 -0.87 -6.43 -17.74
CA ASP A 382 0.47 -6.93 -17.46
C ASP A 382 0.60 -7.43 -16.00
N LEU A 383 -0.16 -6.81 -15.08
CA LEU A 383 -0.25 -7.23 -13.68
C LEU A 383 -0.87 -8.62 -13.54
N VAL A 384 -1.96 -8.83 -14.25
CA VAL A 384 -2.68 -10.11 -14.26
C VAL A 384 -1.82 -11.21 -14.87
N MET A 385 -1.18 -10.91 -15.99
CA MET A 385 -0.29 -11.85 -16.66
C MET A 385 0.89 -12.25 -15.79
N GLN A 386 1.54 -11.29 -15.13
CA GLN A 386 2.65 -11.59 -14.22
C GLN A 386 2.22 -12.45 -13.03
N ALA A 387 1.08 -12.13 -12.41
CA ALA A 387 0.55 -12.93 -11.30
C ALA A 387 0.25 -14.38 -11.76
N LEU A 388 -0.28 -14.55 -12.97
CA LEU A 388 -0.50 -15.86 -13.59
C LEU A 388 0.80 -16.61 -13.84
N ASP A 389 1.83 -15.93 -14.33
CA ASP A 389 3.12 -16.57 -14.60
C ASP A 389 3.81 -17.04 -13.30
N GLN A 390 3.67 -16.29 -12.20
CA GLN A 390 4.20 -16.68 -10.89
C GLN A 390 3.43 -17.84 -10.26
N LEU A 391 2.10 -17.83 -10.36
CA LEU A 391 1.23 -18.84 -9.75
C LEU A 391 1.12 -20.12 -10.60
N ASN A 392 1.52 -20.05 -11.86
CA ASN A 392 1.38 -21.08 -12.89
C ASN A 392 -0.10 -21.41 -13.18
N VAL A 393 -0.75 -22.17 -12.32
CA VAL A 393 -2.21 -22.38 -12.33
C VAL A 393 -2.80 -21.61 -11.14
N ALA A 394 -3.61 -20.58 -11.42
CA ALA A 394 -4.17 -19.70 -10.40
C ALA A 394 -5.70 -19.85 -10.31
N ASN A 395 -6.26 -19.55 -9.15
CA ASN A 395 -7.67 -19.26 -9.00
C ASN A 395 -7.92 -17.75 -8.85
N LEU A 396 -9.15 -17.29 -9.06
CA LEU A 396 -9.49 -15.86 -8.98
C LEU A 396 -9.18 -15.24 -7.62
N THR A 397 -9.34 -15.99 -6.54
CA THR A 397 -9.04 -15.51 -5.18
C THR A 397 -7.55 -15.21 -5.02
N ALA A 398 -6.68 -16.12 -5.48
CA ALA A 398 -5.23 -15.93 -5.44
C ALA A 398 -4.79 -14.75 -6.33
N LEU A 399 -5.38 -14.61 -7.52
CA LEU A 399 -5.11 -13.48 -8.41
C LEU A 399 -5.54 -12.14 -7.81
N THR A 400 -6.73 -12.06 -7.24
CA THR A 400 -7.21 -10.84 -6.55
C THR A 400 -6.25 -10.46 -5.42
N SER A 401 -5.79 -11.45 -4.66
CA SER A 401 -4.83 -11.24 -3.58
C SER A 401 -3.48 -10.70 -4.08
N GLN A 402 -2.99 -11.22 -5.20
CA GLN A 402 -1.66 -10.89 -5.74
C GLN A 402 -1.63 -9.62 -6.59
N THR A 403 -2.69 -9.37 -7.38
CA THR A 403 -2.79 -8.21 -8.26
C THR A 403 -3.28 -6.94 -7.55
N SER A 404 -3.92 -7.08 -6.40
CA SER A 404 -4.62 -5.98 -5.72
C SER A 404 -5.77 -5.35 -6.50
N LEU A 405 -6.19 -5.99 -7.61
CA LEU A 405 -7.29 -5.52 -8.44
C LEU A 405 -8.65 -5.90 -7.82
N PRO A 406 -9.67 -5.03 -7.91
CA PRO A 406 -11.04 -5.39 -7.57
C PRO A 406 -11.55 -6.55 -8.43
N ALA A 407 -12.38 -7.43 -7.87
CA ALA A 407 -12.86 -8.62 -8.58
C ALA A 407 -13.50 -8.29 -9.94
N ALA A 408 -14.38 -7.28 -10.01
CA ALA A 408 -15.02 -6.87 -11.25
C ALA A 408 -14.04 -6.35 -12.31
N GLU A 409 -12.96 -5.69 -11.87
CA GLU A 409 -11.93 -5.18 -12.77
C GLU A 409 -10.98 -6.29 -13.23
N LEU A 410 -10.64 -7.20 -12.30
CA LEU A 410 -9.88 -8.41 -12.61
C LEU A 410 -10.63 -9.27 -13.65
N GLU A 411 -11.94 -9.50 -13.46
CA GLU A 411 -12.76 -10.24 -14.42
C GLU A 411 -12.79 -9.57 -15.80
N LYS A 412 -12.92 -8.24 -15.84
CA LYS A 412 -12.86 -7.50 -17.10
C LYS A 412 -11.51 -7.70 -17.80
N GLN A 413 -10.39 -7.54 -17.08
CA GLN A 413 -9.06 -7.72 -17.65
C GLN A 413 -8.82 -9.17 -18.10
N LEU A 414 -9.31 -10.16 -17.34
CA LEU A 414 -9.19 -11.56 -17.69
C LEU A 414 -10.00 -11.92 -18.95
N ASN A 415 -11.18 -11.34 -19.14
CA ASN A 415 -11.96 -11.54 -20.37
C ASN A 415 -11.26 -10.90 -21.58
N GLU A 416 -10.72 -9.68 -21.45
CA GLU A 416 -9.92 -9.05 -22.50
C GLU A 416 -8.68 -9.87 -22.88
N LEU A 417 -7.98 -10.45 -21.89
CA LEU A 417 -6.82 -11.32 -22.10
C LEU A 417 -7.20 -12.69 -22.68
N GLU A 418 -8.36 -13.24 -22.34
CA GLU A 418 -8.89 -14.46 -22.96
C GLU A 418 -9.25 -14.23 -24.44
N ASP A 419 -9.93 -13.11 -24.74
CA ASP A 419 -10.24 -12.71 -26.12
C ASP A 419 -8.96 -12.49 -26.95
N ALA A 420 -7.89 -12.01 -26.34
CA ALA A 420 -6.56 -11.89 -26.95
C ALA A 420 -5.82 -13.25 -27.06
N GLY A 421 -6.33 -14.32 -26.46
CA GLY A 421 -5.70 -15.64 -26.44
C GLY A 421 -4.49 -15.75 -25.51
N GLU A 422 -4.29 -14.80 -24.59
CA GLU A 422 -3.17 -14.78 -23.64
C GLU A 422 -3.47 -15.56 -22.35
N VAL A 423 -4.75 -15.76 -22.03
CA VAL A 423 -5.22 -16.48 -20.85
C VAL A 423 -6.16 -17.62 -21.25
N ILE A 424 -6.06 -18.75 -20.56
CA ILE A 424 -6.91 -19.93 -20.74
C ILE A 424 -7.60 -20.25 -19.43
N PHE A 425 -8.93 -20.27 -19.42
CA PHE A 425 -9.70 -20.78 -18.29
C PHE A 425 -9.75 -22.30 -18.31
N LEU A 426 -9.21 -22.91 -17.25
CA LEU A 426 -9.31 -24.37 -17.06
C LEU A 426 -10.70 -24.76 -16.53
N THR A 427 -11.28 -23.90 -15.69
CA THR A 427 -12.67 -24.00 -15.23
C THR A 427 -13.27 -22.61 -15.05
N ARG A 428 -14.59 -22.49 -15.24
CA ARG A 428 -15.40 -21.33 -14.83
C ARG A 428 -16.44 -21.79 -13.82
N HIS A 429 -16.44 -21.15 -12.65
CA HIS A 429 -17.38 -21.47 -11.58
C HIS A 429 -17.86 -20.17 -10.89
N PRO A 430 -19.13 -20.08 -10.43
CA PRO A 430 -19.64 -18.90 -9.72
C PRO A 430 -18.82 -18.54 -8.45
N THR A 431 -18.19 -19.53 -7.84
CA THR A 431 -17.30 -19.32 -6.69
C THR A 431 -15.89 -19.01 -7.17
N PRO A 432 -15.31 -17.82 -6.84
CA PRO A 432 -13.99 -17.39 -7.31
C PRO A 432 -12.83 -18.34 -7.00
N SER A 433 -12.85 -19.01 -5.85
CA SER A 433 -11.82 -20.00 -5.47
C SER A 433 -11.84 -21.26 -6.32
N LYS A 434 -12.94 -21.55 -7.03
CA LYS A 434 -13.09 -22.73 -7.91
C LYS A 434 -12.93 -22.41 -9.40
N THR A 435 -12.78 -21.15 -9.76
CA THR A 435 -12.45 -20.73 -11.13
C THR A 435 -10.94 -20.73 -11.27
N HIS A 436 -10.41 -21.61 -12.14
CA HIS A 436 -8.99 -21.78 -12.37
C HIS A 436 -8.60 -21.37 -13.77
N LEU A 437 -7.44 -20.75 -13.91
CA LEU A 437 -6.92 -20.24 -15.17
C LEU A 437 -5.38 -20.31 -15.19
N ILE A 438 -4.82 -20.20 -16.39
CA ILE A 438 -3.38 -20.28 -16.67
C ILE A 438 -3.04 -19.34 -17.82
N SER A 439 -1.82 -18.78 -17.86
CA SER A 439 -1.36 -18.05 -19.04
C SER A 439 -1.11 -18.99 -20.23
N ALA A 440 -1.36 -18.53 -21.44
CA ALA A 440 -1.13 -19.33 -22.67
C ALA A 440 0.30 -19.83 -22.77
N GLN A 441 1.28 -19.05 -22.33
CA GLN A 441 2.69 -19.43 -22.28
C GLN A 441 2.95 -20.59 -21.31
N ASN A 442 2.43 -20.49 -20.09
CA ASN A 442 2.57 -21.54 -19.09
C ASN A 442 1.80 -22.81 -19.52
N TRP A 443 0.63 -22.63 -20.15
CA TRP A 443 -0.11 -23.76 -20.73
C TRP A 443 0.69 -24.50 -21.80
N GLN A 444 1.31 -23.80 -22.73
CA GLN A 444 2.16 -24.41 -23.76
C GLN A 444 3.35 -25.14 -23.15
N SER A 445 4.03 -24.52 -22.19
CA SER A 445 5.18 -25.09 -21.48
C SER A 445 4.78 -26.34 -20.68
N LEU A 446 3.68 -26.28 -19.95
CA LEU A 446 3.13 -27.39 -19.17
C LEU A 446 2.70 -28.56 -20.07
N THR A 447 1.98 -28.25 -21.14
CA THR A 447 1.54 -29.25 -22.13
C THR A 447 2.72 -29.91 -22.80
N LYS A 448 3.74 -29.16 -23.23
CA LYS A 448 4.97 -29.69 -23.82
C LYS A 448 5.68 -30.62 -22.86
N HIS A 449 5.79 -30.24 -21.59
CA HIS A 449 6.45 -31.06 -20.56
C HIS A 449 5.67 -32.37 -20.31
N ILE A 450 4.35 -32.31 -20.19
CA ILE A 450 3.50 -33.49 -20.03
C ILE A 450 3.65 -34.45 -21.23
N LEU A 451 3.56 -33.92 -22.45
CA LEU A 451 3.65 -34.72 -23.68
C LEU A 451 5.05 -35.31 -23.88
N SER A 452 6.14 -34.58 -23.57
CA SER A 452 7.50 -35.13 -23.62
C SER A 452 7.69 -36.27 -22.63
N THR A 453 7.24 -36.10 -21.39
CA THR A 453 7.31 -37.14 -20.34
C THR A 453 6.52 -38.41 -20.75
N LEU A 454 5.33 -38.22 -21.32
CA LEU A 454 4.54 -39.33 -21.84
C LEU A 454 5.24 -40.06 -23.00
N ASN A 455 5.80 -39.33 -23.94
CA ASN A 455 6.51 -39.90 -25.08
C ASN A 455 7.78 -40.64 -24.68
N GLU A 456 8.60 -40.07 -23.78
CA GLU A 456 9.80 -40.72 -23.25
C GLU A 456 9.44 -42.01 -22.50
N PHE A 457 8.37 -42.00 -21.71
CA PHE A 457 7.88 -43.20 -21.02
C PHE A 457 7.47 -44.27 -21.97
N HIS A 458 6.71 -43.93 -23.05
CA HIS A 458 6.26 -44.90 -24.05
C HIS A 458 7.46 -45.48 -24.85
N GLN A 459 8.44 -44.70 -25.18
CA GLN A 459 9.68 -45.17 -25.85
C GLN A 459 10.44 -46.18 -24.98
N GLN A 460 10.53 -45.91 -23.68
CA GLN A 460 11.27 -46.76 -22.74
C GLN A 460 10.46 -47.99 -22.27
N ASN A 461 9.14 -47.97 -22.38
CA ASN A 461 8.24 -49.01 -21.86
C ASN A 461 7.20 -49.44 -22.87
N LEU A 462 7.65 -50.00 -23.99
CA LEU A 462 6.80 -50.41 -25.14
C LEU A 462 5.65 -51.36 -24.78
N LEU A 463 5.75 -52.11 -23.70
CA LEU A 463 4.76 -53.08 -23.24
C LEU A 463 3.76 -52.52 -22.18
N LYS A 464 4.01 -51.33 -21.66
CA LYS A 464 3.12 -50.71 -20.68
C LYS A 464 2.03 -49.87 -21.33
N ALA A 465 0.80 -50.00 -20.80
CA ALA A 465 -0.35 -49.33 -21.37
C ALA A 465 -0.38 -47.81 -21.15
N GLY A 466 0.38 -47.28 -20.17
CA GLY A 466 0.49 -45.87 -19.84
C GLY A 466 1.30 -45.61 -18.56
N ILE A 467 1.44 -44.34 -18.18
CA ILE A 467 2.15 -43.86 -17.01
C ILE A 467 1.15 -43.67 -15.85
N SER A 468 1.60 -43.91 -14.60
CA SER A 468 0.75 -43.60 -13.44
C SER A 468 0.55 -42.10 -13.26
N ARG A 469 -0.65 -41.67 -12.83
CA ARG A 469 -0.98 -40.25 -12.57
C ARG A 469 -0.07 -39.64 -11.50
N GLU A 470 0.28 -40.43 -10.49
CA GLU A 470 1.16 -39.98 -9.40
C GLU A 470 2.58 -39.65 -9.88
N TYR A 471 3.12 -40.51 -10.77
CA TYR A 471 4.44 -40.28 -11.36
C TYR A 471 4.43 -39.03 -12.24
N LEU A 472 3.43 -38.85 -13.10
CA LEU A 472 3.30 -37.68 -13.95
C LEU A 472 3.15 -36.38 -13.12
N LYS A 473 2.34 -36.42 -12.04
CA LYS A 473 2.13 -35.30 -11.13
C LYS A 473 3.41 -34.89 -10.39
N SER A 474 4.22 -35.86 -9.96
CA SER A 474 5.42 -35.59 -9.13
C SER A 474 6.42 -34.65 -9.81
N GLY A 475 6.46 -34.60 -11.14
CA GLY A 475 7.30 -33.70 -11.95
C GLY A 475 6.74 -32.29 -12.16
N LEU A 476 5.45 -32.02 -11.83
CA LEU A 476 4.76 -30.83 -12.28
C LEU A 476 4.56 -29.73 -11.22
N LYS A 477 4.87 -29.98 -9.95
CA LYS A 477 4.64 -29.05 -8.82
C LYS A 477 3.21 -28.50 -8.74
N LEU A 478 2.19 -29.30 -9.11
CA LEU A 478 0.78 -28.94 -9.06
C LEU A 478 0.08 -29.60 -7.86
N THR A 479 -0.95 -28.95 -7.32
CA THR A 479 -1.88 -29.62 -6.38
C THR A 479 -2.68 -30.69 -7.09
N GLN A 480 -3.36 -31.58 -6.34
CA GLN A 480 -4.19 -32.64 -6.94
C GLN A 480 -5.30 -32.04 -7.79
N GLU A 481 -5.97 -31.00 -7.29
CA GLU A 481 -7.06 -30.32 -8.00
C GLU A 481 -6.56 -29.68 -9.31
N GLN A 482 -5.47 -28.93 -9.27
CA GLN A 482 -4.88 -28.30 -10.45
C GLN A 482 -4.46 -29.32 -11.52
N PHE A 483 -3.86 -30.43 -11.07
CA PHE A 483 -3.46 -31.52 -11.97
C PHE A 483 -4.65 -32.17 -12.67
N ASP A 484 -5.72 -32.43 -11.92
CA ASP A 484 -6.96 -33.03 -12.47
C ASP A 484 -7.62 -32.10 -13.50
N LEU A 485 -7.61 -30.78 -13.25
CA LEU A 485 -8.12 -29.78 -14.20
C LEU A 485 -7.30 -29.74 -15.49
N VAL A 486 -5.97 -29.71 -15.37
CA VAL A 486 -5.06 -29.69 -16.53
C VAL A 486 -5.26 -30.94 -17.39
N LEU A 487 -5.32 -32.13 -16.79
CA LEU A 487 -5.59 -33.36 -17.54
C LEU A 487 -6.97 -33.38 -18.18
N GLY A 488 -7.98 -32.84 -17.49
CA GLY A 488 -9.34 -32.72 -18.03
C GLY A 488 -9.38 -31.91 -19.32
N VAL A 489 -8.71 -30.76 -19.36
CA VAL A 489 -8.62 -29.90 -20.55
C VAL A 489 -7.82 -30.58 -21.66
N LEU A 490 -6.71 -31.25 -21.37
CA LEU A 490 -5.90 -31.98 -22.34
C LEU A 490 -6.70 -33.15 -22.96
N ASN A 491 -7.53 -33.83 -22.17
CA ASN A 491 -8.40 -34.89 -22.65
C ASN A 491 -9.50 -34.36 -23.57
N GLN A 492 -10.14 -33.25 -23.20
CA GLN A 492 -11.12 -32.57 -24.08
C GLN A 492 -10.54 -32.12 -25.42
N GLN A 493 -9.27 -31.68 -25.42
CA GLN A 493 -8.54 -31.31 -26.64
C GLN A 493 -8.06 -32.53 -27.46
N GLY A 494 -8.31 -33.76 -27.01
CA GLY A 494 -7.88 -34.98 -27.68
C GLY A 494 -6.36 -35.23 -27.63
N ARG A 495 -5.63 -34.48 -26.80
CA ARG A 495 -4.16 -34.59 -26.68
C ARG A 495 -3.70 -35.66 -25.69
N SER A 496 -4.58 -36.11 -24.81
CA SER A 496 -4.33 -37.23 -23.89
C SER A 496 -5.58 -38.09 -23.77
N GLU A 497 -5.42 -39.38 -23.48
CA GLU A 497 -6.53 -40.33 -23.24
C GLU A 497 -6.35 -40.91 -21.83
N GLU A 498 -7.39 -40.78 -21.00
CA GLU A 498 -7.42 -41.40 -19.69
C GLU A 498 -8.24 -42.73 -19.80
N ARG A 499 -7.57 -43.86 -19.57
CA ARG A 499 -8.29 -45.15 -19.46
C ARG A 499 -8.66 -45.42 -18.02
N ARG A 500 -9.94 -45.70 -17.76
CA ARG A 500 -10.48 -46.03 -16.44
C ARG A 500 -9.97 -47.33 -15.83
N VAL A 501 -9.23 -48.15 -16.59
CA VAL A 501 -8.64 -49.40 -16.11
C VAL A 501 -7.20 -49.09 -15.66
N GLY A 502 -6.98 -48.89 -14.37
CA GLY A 502 -5.65 -48.79 -13.75
C GLY A 502 -5.08 -47.39 -13.52
N LYS A 503 -5.84 -46.29 -13.65
CA LYS A 503 -5.38 -44.91 -13.44
C LYS A 503 -4.13 -44.53 -14.27
N GLU A 504 -4.06 -44.87 -15.53
CA GLU A 504 -2.95 -44.62 -16.46
C GLU A 504 -3.31 -43.59 -17.53
N CYS A 505 -2.36 -42.73 -17.93
CA CYS A 505 -2.51 -41.74 -18.99
C CYS A 505 -1.73 -42.15 -20.27
N ARG A 506 -2.30 -41.91 -21.47
CA ARG A 506 -1.65 -42.08 -22.77
C ARG A 506 -1.71 -40.82 -23.62
N SER A 507 -0.71 -40.61 -24.50
CA SER A 507 -0.79 -39.65 -25.59
C SER A 507 -1.50 -40.26 -26.79
N ARG A 508 -2.36 -39.49 -27.46
CA ARG A 508 -2.86 -39.84 -28.82
C ARG A 508 -1.88 -39.30 -29.86
N TRP A 509 -1.47 -40.17 -30.73
CA TRP A 509 -0.80 -39.78 -31.98
C TRP A 509 -1.87 -39.32 -32.97
N SER A 510 -1.81 -38.06 -33.41
CA SER A 510 -2.45 -37.60 -34.66
C SER A 510 -1.38 -37.01 -35.55
#